data_c0aab6d442c06a93f490b7bc0f376e6d
#
_entry.id   c0aab6d442c06a93f490b7bc0f376e6d
#
_cell.length_a   1.000
_cell.length_b   1.000
_cell.length_c   1.000
_cell.angle_alpha   90.00
_cell.angle_beta   90.00
_cell.angle_gamma   90.00
#
_symmetry.space_group_name_H-M   'P 1'
#
loop_
_entity.id
_entity.type
_entity.pdbx_description
1 polymer ?
#
loop_
_entity_poly.entity_id
_entity_poly.type
_entity_poly.pdbx_seq_one_letter_code
_entity_poly.pdbx_strand_id
1 'polypeptide(L)' 'MERLNTIKELINQGNVEQAIQQLDEILQTD' A
#
# COMPACT_ATOMS: atom_id res chain seq x y z
N MET A 1 6.91 6.55 -8.10
CA MET A 1 6.32 6.92 -6.83
C MET A 1 6.58 5.85 -5.80
N GLU A 2 7.21 6.26 -4.70
CA GLU A 2 7.67 5.30 -3.71
C GLU A 2 6.53 4.57 -3.01
N ARG A 3 5.43 5.28 -2.76
CA ARG A 3 4.31 4.65 -2.04
C ARG A 3 3.69 3.53 -2.85
N LEU A 4 3.56 3.74 -4.14
CA LEU A 4 3.01 2.69 -4.99
C LEU A 4 3.94 1.50 -5.05
N ASN A 5 5.25 1.76 -5.05
CA ASN A 5 6.22 0.67 -5.03
C ASN A 5 6.15 -0.11 -3.73
N THR A 6 5.98 0.59 -2.62
CA THR A 6 5.87 -0.08 -1.33
C THR A 6 4.64 -0.97 -1.29
N ILE A 7 3.51 -0.46 -1.79
CA ILE A 7 2.28 -1.24 -1.80
C ILE A 7 2.46 -2.47 -2.68
N LYS A 8 3.08 -2.29 -3.82
CA LYS A 8 3.32 -3.41 -4.73
C LYS A 8 4.18 -4.48 -4.06
N GLU A 9 5.21 -4.06 -3.33
CA GLU A 9 6.08 -5.00 -2.64
C GLU A 9 5.35 -5.74 -1.54
N LEU A 10 4.48 -5.04 -0.83
CA LEU A 10 3.70 -5.68 0.22
C LEU A 10 2.82 -6.78 -0.34
N ILE A 11 2.17 -6.50 -1.46
CA ILE A 11 1.35 -7.50 -2.12
C ILE A 11 2.19 -8.69 -2.56
N ASN A 12 3.37 -8.40 -3.08
CA ASN A 12 4.28 -9.44 -3.56
C ASN A 12 4.75 -10.34 -2.44
N GLN A 13 4.86 -9.80 -1.24
CA GLN A 13 5.30 -10.57 -0.07
C GLN A 13 4.17 -11.29 0.62
N GLY A 14 2.94 -11.05 0.19
CA GLY A 14 1.78 -11.67 0.81
C GLY A 14 1.16 -10.82 1.90
N ASN A 15 1.62 -9.59 2.06
CA ASN A 15 1.08 -8.68 3.07
C ASN A 15 -0.03 -7.83 2.48
N VAL A 16 -1.09 -8.50 2.02
CA VAL A 16 -2.18 -7.81 1.35
C VAL A 16 -2.89 -6.84 2.29
N GLU A 17 -3.07 -7.25 3.54
CA GLU A 17 -3.73 -6.38 4.51
C GLU A 17 -2.97 -5.07 4.68
N GLN A 18 -1.68 -5.15 4.78
CA GLN A 18 -0.85 -3.96 4.91
C GLN A 18 -0.95 -3.08 3.67
N ALA A 19 -0.99 -3.71 2.52
CA ALA A 19 -1.11 -2.98 1.26
C ALA A 19 -2.43 -2.21 1.22
N ILE A 20 -3.50 -2.83 1.65
CA ILE A 20 -4.81 -2.20 1.68
C ILE A 20 -4.80 -1.01 2.64
N GLN A 21 -4.17 -1.17 3.78
CA GLN A 21 -4.08 -0.08 4.76
C GLN A 21 -3.31 1.11 4.18
N GLN A 22 -2.26 0.84 3.43
CA GLN A 22 -1.49 1.91 2.81
C GLN A 22 -2.33 2.65 1.77
N LEU A 23 -3.09 1.90 0.98
CA LEU A 23 -3.98 2.51 0.01
C LEU A 23 -5.03 3.38 0.69
N ASP A 24 -5.55 2.90 1.80
CA ASP A 24 -6.58 3.63 2.53
C ASP A 24 -6.03 4.97 3.03
N GLU A 25 -4.79 4.95 3.49
CA GLU A 25 -4.15 6.19 3.95
C GLU A 25 -4.03 7.20 2.84
N ILE A 26 -3.65 6.74 1.65
CA ILE A 26 -3.50 7.64 0.51
C ILE A 26 -4.84 8.27 0.16
N LEU A 27 -5.90 7.50 0.24
CA LEU A 27 -7.23 8.01 -0.07
C LEU A 27 -7.70 9.02 0.97
N GLN A 28 -7.27 8.86 2.22
CA GLN A 28 -7.71 9.73 3.30
C GLN A 28 -6.93 11.05 3.34
N THR A 29 -5.70 11.02 2.92
CA THR A 29 -4.88 12.24 2.89
C THR A 29 -5.11 12.94 1.56
N ASP A 30 -5.96 13.88 1.58
CA ASP A 30 -6.30 14.59 0.34
C ASP A 30 -5.37 15.78 0.11
#